data_53c7ec08304503a570cb9ca358cae190
#
_entry.id   53c7ec08304503a570cb9ca358cae190
#
_cell.length_a   1.000
_cell.length_b   1.000
_cell.length_c   1.000
_cell.angle_alpha   90.00
_cell.angle_beta   90.00
_cell.angle_gamma   90.00
#
_symmetry.space_group_name_H-M   'P 1'
#
loop_
_entity.id
_entity.type
_entity.pdbx_description
1 polymer ?
#
loop_
_entity_poly.entity_id
_entity_poly.type
_entity_poly.pdbx_seq_one_letter_code
_entity_poly.pdbx_strand_id
1 'polypeptide(L)'
;MRNNVLWGAFLCFIAAVSWGAMFPVAHAAFKHIDPFYFTIIRYGVVTIILVVMLFWKEGKQAFRFDGKGLQLWFFGTMAFTVYNLFIFWGEDLLGESGVIVASIMESLMPMISIVILWMIFNKRPQSFTLICVIVSLVGALLVITKGDIKAFLGATEDIIPTIFIFIAVIGWVIYTMGGSRFSSWSVLRYSTLSCLLGTITAVVIVGGATLFGYISFPTEEVIIATSPHLLFMIIFPGLIALLGWNIGVSILSPINALLFINFVPVTTLLISIYQGYDVTMYDILGTILIVIALLANNILVRLQKKEYKEHIQTNLRERVS
;
A
#
# COMPACT_ATOMS: atom_id res chain seq x y z
N MET A 1 -11.49 -11.17 22.79
CA MET A 1 -11.65 -10.90 21.35
C MET A 1 -11.74 -9.40 21.02
N ARG A 2 -12.58 -8.60 21.70
CA ARG A 2 -12.77 -7.15 21.40
C ARG A 2 -11.48 -6.32 21.52
N ASN A 3 -10.64 -6.56 22.50
CA ASN A 3 -9.36 -5.86 22.69
C ASN A 3 -8.37 -6.14 21.56
N ASN A 4 -8.37 -7.34 20.98
CA ASN A 4 -7.48 -7.68 19.87
C ASN A 4 -7.89 -6.95 18.58
N VAL A 5 -9.19 -6.80 18.31
CA VAL A 5 -9.68 -6.08 17.12
C VAL A 5 -9.34 -4.59 17.20
N LEU A 6 -9.48 -3.95 18.36
CA LEU A 6 -9.08 -2.56 18.58
C LEU A 6 -7.57 -2.36 18.39
N TRP A 7 -6.77 -3.31 18.90
CA TRP A 7 -5.33 -3.30 18.70
C TRP A 7 -4.95 -3.42 17.22
N GLY A 8 -5.55 -4.36 16.48
CA GLY A 8 -5.36 -4.49 15.05
C GLY A 8 -5.73 -3.22 14.27
N ALA A 9 -6.85 -2.58 14.64
CA ALA A 9 -7.28 -1.32 14.05
C ALA A 9 -6.29 -0.18 14.33
N PHE A 10 -5.80 -0.07 15.56
CA PHE A 10 -4.79 0.91 15.95
C PHE A 10 -3.49 0.74 15.15
N LEU A 11 -3.02 -0.50 14.99
CA LEU A 11 -1.80 -0.78 14.22
C LEU A 11 -1.97 -0.43 12.74
N CYS A 12 -3.11 -0.77 12.13
CA CYS A 12 -3.41 -0.37 10.75
C CYS A 12 -3.51 1.15 10.59
N PHE A 13 -4.09 1.85 11.57
CA PHE A 13 -4.16 3.30 11.58
C PHE A 13 -2.77 3.95 11.63
N ILE A 14 -1.90 3.52 12.56
CA ILE A 14 -0.52 4.01 12.66
C ILE A 14 0.25 3.74 11.36
N ALA A 15 0.06 2.55 10.77
CA ALA A 15 0.68 2.22 9.49
C ALA A 15 0.24 3.19 8.38
N ALA A 16 -1.08 3.42 8.23
CA ALA A 16 -1.63 4.32 7.23
C ALA A 16 -1.17 5.77 7.40
N VAL A 17 -1.14 6.28 8.64
CA VAL A 17 -0.61 7.62 8.94
C VAL A 17 0.89 7.72 8.60
N SER A 18 1.68 6.68 8.93
CA SER A 18 3.11 6.64 8.59
C SER A 18 3.34 6.63 7.07
N TRP A 19 2.51 5.91 6.31
CA TRP A 19 2.58 5.89 4.84
C TRP A 19 2.05 7.19 4.22
N GLY A 20 1.05 7.83 4.82
CA GLY A 20 0.63 9.16 4.37
C GLY A 20 1.72 10.22 4.51
N ALA A 21 2.51 10.15 5.57
CA ALA A 21 3.68 11.03 5.74
C ALA A 21 4.86 10.63 4.83
N MET A 22 4.87 9.41 4.28
CA MET A 22 5.93 8.90 3.42
C MET A 22 6.09 9.71 2.14
N PHE A 23 4.99 10.07 1.47
CA PHE A 23 5.00 10.76 0.18
C PHE A 23 5.66 12.15 0.24
N PRO A 24 5.25 13.07 1.11
CA PRO A 24 5.93 14.36 1.20
C PRO A 24 7.41 14.25 1.58
N VAL A 25 7.78 13.27 2.41
CA VAL A 25 9.17 13.03 2.81
C VAL A 25 9.99 12.46 1.65
N ALA A 26 9.42 11.52 0.89
CA ALA A 26 10.08 10.95 -0.28
C ALA A 26 10.29 12.01 -1.36
N HIS A 27 9.27 12.81 -1.67
CA HIS A 27 9.37 13.90 -2.64
C HIS A 27 10.49 14.90 -2.29
N ALA A 28 10.62 15.25 -1.01
CA ALA A 28 11.71 16.10 -0.55
C ALA A 28 13.10 15.47 -0.77
N ALA A 29 13.21 14.15 -0.60
CA ALA A 29 14.45 13.40 -0.82
C ALA A 29 14.80 13.28 -2.32
N PHE A 30 13.81 13.14 -3.22
CA PHE A 30 14.03 12.97 -4.66
C PHE A 30 14.68 14.19 -5.34
N LYS A 31 14.68 15.34 -4.69
CA LYS A 31 15.47 16.51 -5.12
C LYS A 31 16.98 16.24 -5.11
N HIS A 32 17.43 15.20 -4.40
CA HIS A 32 18.83 14.89 -4.18
C HIS A 32 19.22 13.48 -4.60
N ILE A 33 18.31 12.51 -4.45
CA ILE A 33 18.58 11.08 -4.69
C ILE A 33 17.55 10.49 -5.66
N ASP A 34 18.02 9.61 -6.54
CA ASP A 34 17.15 8.83 -7.42
C ASP A 34 16.19 7.93 -6.63
N PRO A 35 14.89 7.86 -6.99
CA PRO A 35 13.87 7.07 -6.30
C PRO A 35 14.20 5.58 -6.16
N PHE A 36 14.90 5.01 -7.13
CA PHE A 36 15.30 3.60 -7.11
C PHE A 36 16.37 3.34 -6.05
N TYR A 37 17.40 4.20 -5.99
CA TYR A 37 18.42 4.11 -4.94
C TYR A 37 17.84 4.41 -3.55
N PHE A 38 16.96 5.39 -3.45
CA PHE A 38 16.24 5.67 -2.20
C PHE A 38 15.49 4.43 -1.69
N THR A 39 14.81 3.71 -2.59
CA THR A 39 14.08 2.48 -2.28
C THR A 39 14.99 1.36 -1.80
N ILE A 40 16.07 1.04 -2.54
CA ILE A 40 16.94 -0.09 -2.19
C ILE A 40 17.77 0.17 -0.94
N ILE A 41 18.21 1.41 -0.68
CA ILE A 41 18.92 1.77 0.55
C ILE A 41 17.98 1.62 1.74
N ARG A 42 16.78 2.20 1.67
CA ARG A 42 15.76 2.10 2.72
C ARG A 42 15.44 0.65 3.05
N TYR A 43 15.03 -0.15 2.06
CA TYR A 43 14.63 -1.53 2.32
C TYR A 43 15.81 -2.48 2.54
N GLY A 44 17.00 -2.15 2.07
CA GLY A 44 18.22 -2.84 2.46
C GLY A 44 18.45 -2.80 3.97
N VAL A 45 18.38 -1.60 4.57
CA VAL A 45 18.52 -1.43 6.03
C VAL A 45 17.34 -2.06 6.78
N VAL A 46 16.10 -1.85 6.34
CA VAL A 46 14.91 -2.49 6.93
C VAL A 46 15.05 -4.02 6.93
N THR A 47 15.49 -4.59 5.81
CA THR A 47 15.70 -6.04 5.68
C THR A 47 16.74 -6.56 6.68
N ILE A 48 17.87 -5.87 6.81
CA ILE A 48 18.93 -6.24 7.78
C ILE A 48 18.36 -6.25 9.20
N ILE A 49 17.63 -5.20 9.58
CA ILE A 49 17.04 -5.11 10.92
C ILE A 49 16.02 -6.25 11.14
N LEU A 50 15.15 -6.50 10.16
CA LEU A 50 14.15 -7.57 10.26
C LEU A 50 14.80 -8.96 10.33
N VAL A 51 15.87 -9.21 9.57
CA VAL A 51 16.65 -10.47 9.60
C VAL A 51 17.26 -10.68 10.98
N VAL A 52 17.88 -9.65 11.56
CA VAL A 52 18.44 -9.70 12.92
C VAL A 52 17.34 -9.97 13.95
N MET A 53 16.20 -9.26 13.85
CA MET A 53 15.06 -9.49 14.74
C MET A 53 14.49 -10.91 14.64
N LEU A 54 14.36 -11.45 13.42
CA LEU A 54 13.86 -12.80 13.20
C LEU A 54 14.82 -13.83 13.78
N PHE A 55 16.12 -13.66 13.53
CA PHE A 55 17.14 -14.56 14.06
C PHE A 55 17.15 -14.60 15.60
N TRP A 56 17.04 -13.45 16.24
CA TRP A 56 17.02 -13.38 17.71
C TRP A 56 15.74 -13.92 18.34
N LYS A 57 14.58 -13.69 17.69
CA LYS A 57 13.30 -14.10 18.26
C LYS A 57 12.90 -15.54 17.95
N GLU A 58 13.22 -16.03 16.75
CA GLU A 58 12.70 -17.31 16.27
C GLU A 58 13.82 -18.28 15.81
N GLY A 59 15.06 -17.81 15.78
CA GLY A 59 16.24 -18.63 15.45
C GLY A 59 16.36 -19.01 13.98
N LYS A 60 17.37 -19.83 13.66
CA LYS A 60 17.70 -20.23 12.28
C LYS A 60 16.59 -20.98 11.54
N GLN A 61 15.74 -21.69 12.26
CA GLN A 61 14.67 -22.49 11.64
C GLN A 61 13.59 -21.61 10.97
N ALA A 62 13.42 -20.36 11.43
CA ALA A 62 12.48 -19.42 10.84
C ALA A 62 12.84 -18.99 9.41
N PHE A 63 14.08 -19.21 8.97
CA PHE A 63 14.54 -18.90 7.61
C PHE A 63 14.21 -19.97 6.58
N ARG A 64 13.59 -21.09 6.97
CA ARG A 64 13.15 -22.13 6.03
C ARG A 64 11.95 -21.64 5.23
N PHE A 65 11.89 -21.94 3.95
CA PHE A 65 10.77 -21.54 3.10
C PHE A 65 9.60 -22.54 3.11
N ASP A 66 9.77 -23.73 3.67
CA ASP A 66 8.76 -24.80 3.81
C ASP A 66 8.00 -25.09 2.48
N GLY A 67 8.73 -25.11 1.36
CA GLY A 67 8.18 -25.32 0.03
C GLY A 67 7.44 -24.13 -0.58
N LYS A 68 7.34 -23.00 0.14
CA LYS A 68 6.58 -21.80 -0.29
C LYS A 68 7.48 -20.68 -0.85
N GLY A 69 8.74 -20.97 -1.17
CA GLY A 69 9.72 -19.95 -1.56
C GLY A 69 9.31 -19.13 -2.77
N LEU A 70 8.80 -19.77 -3.85
CA LEU A 70 8.35 -19.08 -5.06
C LEU A 70 7.15 -18.15 -4.79
N GLN A 71 6.18 -18.61 -4.00
CA GLN A 71 5.02 -17.79 -3.63
C GLN A 71 5.45 -16.58 -2.80
N LEU A 72 6.35 -16.80 -1.84
CA LEU A 72 6.88 -15.75 -0.98
C LEU A 72 7.68 -14.73 -1.78
N TRP A 73 8.52 -15.20 -2.71
CA TRP A 73 9.25 -14.34 -3.64
C TRP A 73 8.30 -13.49 -4.48
N PHE A 74 7.25 -14.10 -5.05
CA PHE A 74 6.24 -13.37 -5.84
C PHE A 74 5.58 -12.27 -5.00
N PHE A 75 5.05 -12.58 -3.81
CA PHE A 75 4.41 -11.57 -2.97
C PHE A 75 5.40 -10.52 -2.46
N GLY A 76 6.62 -10.92 -2.08
CA GLY A 76 7.68 -10.00 -1.69
C GLY A 76 8.07 -9.04 -2.82
N THR A 77 8.20 -9.56 -4.05
CA THR A 77 8.47 -8.74 -5.24
C THR A 77 7.34 -7.76 -5.52
N MET A 78 6.07 -8.17 -5.37
CA MET A 78 4.92 -7.26 -5.53
C MET A 78 4.99 -6.08 -4.56
N ALA A 79 5.33 -6.30 -3.27
CA ALA A 79 5.38 -5.24 -2.28
C ALA A 79 6.67 -4.42 -2.31
N PHE A 80 7.84 -5.08 -2.33
CA PHE A 80 9.11 -4.41 -2.08
C PHE A 80 9.85 -4.02 -3.35
N THR A 81 9.46 -4.57 -4.51
CA THR A 81 9.98 -4.18 -5.81
C THR A 81 8.93 -3.38 -6.58
N VAL A 82 7.86 -4.05 -7.04
CA VAL A 82 6.86 -3.44 -7.94
C VAL A 82 6.21 -2.22 -7.30
N TYR A 83 5.66 -2.37 -6.08
CA TYR A 83 5.03 -1.23 -5.41
C TYR A 83 6.03 -0.09 -5.19
N ASN A 84 7.18 -0.35 -4.57
CA ASN A 84 8.08 0.73 -4.17
C ASN A 84 8.82 1.39 -5.33
N LEU A 85 9.26 0.64 -6.33
CA LEU A 85 9.92 1.24 -7.49
C LEU A 85 8.93 2.07 -8.32
N PHE A 86 7.73 1.55 -8.58
CA PHE A 86 6.78 2.22 -9.44
C PHE A 86 6.02 3.37 -8.75
N ILE A 87 5.72 3.26 -7.45
CA ILE A 87 5.04 4.34 -6.72
C ILE A 87 5.92 5.59 -6.66
N PHE A 88 7.19 5.42 -6.30
CA PHE A 88 8.12 6.51 -6.16
C PHE A 88 8.62 7.05 -7.50
N TRP A 89 8.79 6.18 -8.50
CA TRP A 89 9.11 6.65 -9.84
C TRP A 89 7.96 7.45 -10.45
N GLY A 90 6.72 6.99 -10.31
CA GLY A 90 5.55 7.73 -10.76
C GLY A 90 5.36 9.05 -9.99
N GLU A 91 5.60 9.05 -8.68
CA GLU A 91 5.56 10.24 -7.84
C GLU A 91 6.60 11.30 -8.30
N ASP A 92 7.84 10.87 -8.50
CA ASP A 92 8.94 11.75 -8.92
C ASP A 92 8.69 12.36 -10.30
N LEU A 93 8.25 11.57 -11.27
CA LEU A 93 7.93 12.01 -12.61
C LEU A 93 6.78 13.03 -12.67
N LEU A 94 5.79 12.93 -11.78
CA LEU A 94 4.67 13.89 -11.66
C LEU A 94 5.04 15.13 -10.83
N GLY A 95 6.21 15.15 -10.18
CA GLY A 95 6.66 16.25 -9.34
C GLY A 95 5.74 16.50 -8.15
N GLU A 96 5.45 17.76 -7.85
CA GLU A 96 4.64 18.13 -6.68
C GLU A 96 3.23 17.50 -6.69
N SER A 97 2.62 17.37 -7.87
CA SER A 97 1.32 16.71 -7.99
C SER A 97 1.38 15.21 -7.71
N GLY A 98 2.53 14.58 -7.91
CA GLY A 98 2.78 13.17 -7.69
C GLY A 98 2.51 12.73 -6.25
N VAL A 99 2.87 13.55 -5.28
CA VAL A 99 2.60 13.32 -3.85
C VAL A 99 1.12 13.08 -3.59
N ILE A 100 0.29 13.96 -4.15
CA ILE A 100 -1.18 13.89 -3.97
C ILE A 100 -1.76 12.72 -4.78
N VAL A 101 -1.37 12.61 -6.06
CA VAL A 101 -1.86 11.54 -6.94
C VAL A 101 -1.53 10.16 -6.36
N ALA A 102 -0.29 9.92 -5.94
CA ALA A 102 0.12 8.64 -5.39
C ALA A 102 -0.66 8.29 -4.12
N SER A 103 -0.79 9.23 -3.18
CA SER A 103 -1.53 9.01 -1.93
C SER A 103 -3.02 8.73 -2.15
N ILE A 104 -3.66 9.43 -3.11
CA ILE A 104 -5.08 9.23 -3.43
C ILE A 104 -5.29 7.92 -4.18
N MET A 105 -4.39 7.54 -5.08
CA MET A 105 -4.46 6.26 -5.79
C MET A 105 -4.39 5.07 -4.82
N GLU A 106 -3.69 5.18 -3.70
CA GLU A 106 -3.72 4.16 -2.64
C GLU A 106 -5.14 3.93 -2.08
N SER A 107 -5.97 4.95 -2.02
CA SER A 107 -7.37 4.81 -1.57
C SER A 107 -8.22 3.89 -2.46
N LEU A 108 -7.76 3.55 -3.66
CA LEU A 108 -8.41 2.56 -4.51
C LEU A 108 -8.11 1.11 -4.08
N MET A 109 -7.14 0.86 -3.21
CA MET A 109 -6.74 -0.50 -2.80
C MET A 109 -7.91 -1.37 -2.32
N PRO A 110 -8.85 -0.90 -1.49
CA PRO A 110 -9.99 -1.70 -1.08
C PRO A 110 -10.87 -2.11 -2.27
N MET A 111 -11.08 -1.21 -3.24
CA MET A 111 -11.89 -1.50 -4.43
C MET A 111 -11.16 -2.45 -5.38
N ILE A 112 -9.87 -2.26 -5.57
CA ILE A 112 -9.01 -3.18 -6.34
C ILE A 112 -9.04 -4.57 -5.72
N SER A 113 -9.01 -4.68 -4.38
CA SER A 113 -9.10 -5.98 -3.69
C SER A 113 -10.40 -6.73 -4.00
N ILE A 114 -11.53 -6.03 -4.11
CA ILE A 114 -12.82 -6.61 -4.47
C ILE A 114 -12.80 -7.13 -5.90
N VAL A 115 -12.23 -6.37 -6.84
CA VAL A 115 -12.10 -6.77 -8.25
C VAL A 115 -11.19 -8.01 -8.37
N ILE A 116 -10.05 -8.01 -7.69
CA ILE A 116 -9.13 -9.15 -7.68
C ILE A 116 -9.81 -10.40 -7.12
N LEU A 117 -10.57 -10.28 -6.01
CA LEU A 117 -11.32 -11.40 -5.45
C LEU A 117 -12.38 -11.93 -6.42
N TRP A 118 -13.05 -11.03 -7.14
CA TRP A 118 -14.00 -11.44 -8.18
C TRP A 118 -13.32 -12.25 -9.28
N MET A 119 -12.19 -11.76 -9.80
CA MET A 119 -11.42 -12.45 -10.83
C MET A 119 -10.91 -13.84 -10.38
N ILE A 120 -10.44 -13.96 -9.11
CA ILE A 120 -9.87 -15.20 -8.60
C ILE A 120 -10.96 -16.23 -8.24
N PHE A 121 -12.05 -15.79 -7.60
CA PHE A 121 -13.09 -16.68 -7.08
C PHE A 121 -14.35 -16.77 -7.94
N ASN A 122 -14.41 -16.05 -9.07
CA ASN A 122 -15.58 -15.96 -9.97
C ASN A 122 -16.89 -15.56 -9.26
N LYS A 123 -16.79 -14.95 -8.08
CA LYS A 123 -17.94 -14.47 -7.32
C LYS A 123 -18.16 -13.00 -7.61
N ARG A 124 -19.13 -12.72 -8.48
CA ARG A 124 -19.47 -11.35 -8.85
C ARG A 124 -19.84 -10.52 -7.61
N PRO A 125 -19.25 -9.34 -7.43
CA PRO A 125 -19.67 -8.42 -6.38
C PRO A 125 -21.12 -7.99 -6.59
N GLN A 126 -21.75 -7.54 -5.52
CA GLN A 126 -23.09 -6.99 -5.62
C GLN A 126 -23.12 -5.72 -6.48
N SER A 127 -24.25 -5.43 -7.11
CA SER A 127 -24.41 -4.27 -7.99
C SER A 127 -24.04 -2.95 -7.28
N PHE A 128 -24.42 -2.81 -6.00
CA PHE A 128 -24.06 -1.63 -5.21
C PHE A 128 -22.55 -1.50 -5.01
N THR A 129 -21.85 -2.60 -4.74
CA THR A 129 -20.38 -2.63 -4.66
C THR A 129 -19.75 -2.18 -5.97
N LEU A 130 -20.27 -2.63 -7.13
CA LEU A 130 -19.80 -2.19 -8.45
C LEU A 130 -20.02 -0.68 -8.66
N ILE A 131 -21.16 -0.13 -8.22
CA ILE A 131 -21.40 1.32 -8.25
C ILE A 131 -20.35 2.04 -7.40
N CYS A 132 -20.05 1.55 -6.20
CA CYS A 132 -19.02 2.16 -5.34
C CYS A 132 -17.63 2.10 -5.99
N VAL A 133 -17.29 1.01 -6.69
CA VAL A 133 -16.04 0.91 -7.47
C VAL A 133 -15.99 1.99 -8.55
N ILE A 134 -17.08 2.16 -9.31
CA ILE A 134 -17.15 3.17 -10.37
C ILE A 134 -17.03 4.58 -9.78
N VAL A 135 -17.73 4.88 -8.68
CA VAL A 135 -17.64 6.20 -8.01
C VAL A 135 -16.22 6.47 -7.51
N SER A 136 -15.54 5.46 -6.96
CA SER A 136 -14.14 5.60 -6.54
C SER A 136 -13.20 5.86 -7.72
N LEU A 137 -13.40 5.20 -8.86
CA LEU A 137 -12.64 5.45 -10.07
C LEU A 137 -12.87 6.85 -10.64
N VAL A 138 -14.12 7.33 -10.62
CA VAL A 138 -14.44 8.71 -11.01
C VAL A 138 -13.75 9.71 -10.07
N GLY A 139 -13.75 9.45 -8.76
CA GLY A 139 -13.03 10.27 -7.79
C GLY A 139 -11.53 10.34 -8.09
N ALA A 140 -10.89 9.19 -8.38
CA ALA A 140 -9.47 9.13 -8.74
C ALA A 140 -9.20 9.89 -10.06
N LEU A 141 -10.02 9.69 -11.09
CA LEU A 141 -9.91 10.42 -12.35
C LEU A 141 -10.03 11.94 -12.16
N LEU A 142 -10.91 12.39 -11.28
CA LEU A 142 -11.07 13.81 -10.98
C LEU A 142 -9.78 14.44 -10.44
N VAL A 143 -9.10 13.73 -9.54
CA VAL A 143 -7.83 14.16 -8.97
C VAL A 143 -6.72 14.17 -10.03
N ILE A 144 -6.58 13.07 -10.78
CA ILE A 144 -5.52 12.91 -11.78
C ILE A 144 -5.66 13.96 -12.89
N THR A 145 -6.88 14.17 -13.39
CA THR A 145 -7.14 15.07 -14.53
C THR A 145 -7.31 16.53 -14.14
N LYS A 146 -7.37 16.83 -12.83
CA LYS A 146 -7.73 18.17 -12.33
C LYS A 146 -9.01 18.73 -12.97
N GLY A 147 -9.95 17.83 -13.32
CA GLY A 147 -11.22 18.16 -13.97
C GLY A 147 -11.14 18.39 -15.48
N ASP A 148 -9.96 18.35 -16.10
CA ASP A 148 -9.78 18.47 -17.55
C ASP A 148 -9.21 17.19 -18.17
N ILE A 149 -10.12 16.31 -18.58
CA ILE A 149 -9.74 15.03 -19.22
C ILE A 149 -9.02 15.26 -20.55
N LYS A 150 -9.36 16.32 -21.30
CA LYS A 150 -8.76 16.59 -22.60
C LYS A 150 -7.32 17.07 -22.42
N ALA A 151 -7.06 17.94 -21.47
CA ALA A 151 -5.72 18.37 -21.13
C ALA A 151 -4.86 17.19 -20.65
N PHE A 152 -5.41 16.34 -19.79
CA PHE A 152 -4.72 15.12 -19.32
C PHE A 152 -4.39 14.14 -20.46
N LEU A 153 -5.33 13.85 -21.36
CA LEU A 153 -5.09 12.96 -22.51
C LEU A 153 -4.12 13.57 -23.54
N GLY A 154 -4.01 14.89 -23.57
CA GLY A 154 -3.02 15.60 -24.38
C GLY A 154 -1.62 15.61 -23.77
N ALA A 155 -1.51 15.48 -22.46
CA ALA A 155 -0.26 15.42 -21.70
C ALA A 155 0.19 13.96 -21.56
N THR A 156 0.78 13.39 -22.63
CA THR A 156 1.26 11.99 -22.62
C THR A 156 2.30 11.74 -21.52
N GLU A 157 2.98 12.78 -21.07
CA GLU A 157 3.99 12.73 -20.00
C GLU A 157 3.38 12.36 -18.64
N ASP A 158 2.11 12.69 -18.37
CA ASP A 158 1.43 12.39 -17.09
C ASP A 158 0.78 11.01 -17.07
N ILE A 159 0.47 10.43 -18.21
CA ILE A 159 -0.23 9.14 -18.32
C ILE A 159 0.65 7.99 -17.84
N ILE A 160 1.90 7.95 -18.28
CA ILE A 160 2.84 6.87 -17.96
C ILE A 160 3.13 6.80 -16.44
N PRO A 161 3.49 7.92 -15.78
CA PRO A 161 3.68 7.94 -14.33
C PRO A 161 2.44 7.50 -13.55
N THR A 162 1.25 7.92 -14.00
CA THR A 162 -0.02 7.51 -13.39
C THR A 162 -0.26 6.00 -13.51
N ILE A 163 0.09 5.39 -14.65
CA ILE A 163 0.04 3.94 -14.83
C ILE A 163 1.02 3.22 -13.89
N PHE A 164 2.22 3.76 -13.70
CA PHE A 164 3.19 3.19 -12.76
C PHE A 164 2.64 3.17 -11.33
N ILE A 165 2.07 4.29 -10.87
CA ILE A 165 1.40 4.38 -9.56
C ILE A 165 0.27 3.35 -9.45
N PHE A 166 -0.56 3.19 -10.50
CA PHE A 166 -1.65 2.22 -10.49
C PHE A 166 -1.15 0.77 -10.39
N ILE A 167 -0.11 0.41 -11.13
CA ILE A 167 0.53 -0.92 -11.05
C ILE A 167 1.10 -1.16 -9.65
N ALA A 168 1.73 -0.14 -9.06
CA ALA A 168 2.26 -0.20 -7.70
C ALA A 168 1.15 -0.55 -6.69
N VAL A 169 0.04 0.18 -6.74
CA VAL A 169 -1.11 -0.02 -5.86
C VAL A 169 -1.68 -1.46 -5.98
N ILE A 170 -1.79 -1.99 -7.20
CA ILE A 170 -2.16 -3.41 -7.43
C ILE A 170 -1.15 -4.34 -6.75
N GLY A 171 0.14 -4.08 -6.87
CA GLY A 171 1.21 -4.87 -6.25
C GLY A 171 1.05 -4.99 -4.74
N TRP A 172 0.77 -3.87 -4.06
CA TRP A 172 0.54 -3.85 -2.61
C TRP A 172 -0.71 -4.63 -2.19
N VAL A 173 -1.80 -4.52 -2.95
CA VAL A 173 -3.04 -5.30 -2.71
C VAL A 173 -2.76 -6.80 -2.83
N ILE A 174 -2.03 -7.23 -3.88
CA ILE A 174 -1.65 -8.63 -4.07
C ILE A 174 -0.82 -9.14 -2.88
N TYR A 175 0.15 -8.37 -2.40
CA TYR A 175 0.94 -8.71 -1.22
C TYR A 175 0.09 -8.87 0.02
N THR A 176 -0.76 -7.87 0.30
CA THR A 176 -1.62 -7.86 1.49
C THR A 176 -2.57 -9.06 1.51
N MET A 177 -3.18 -9.38 0.38
CA MET A 177 -4.07 -10.54 0.25
C MET A 177 -3.30 -11.87 0.32
N GLY A 178 -2.09 -11.90 -0.25
CA GLY A 178 -1.22 -13.07 -0.29
C GLY A 178 -0.76 -13.53 1.09
N GLY A 179 -0.66 -12.62 2.07
CA GLY A 179 -0.25 -12.92 3.45
C GLY A 179 -1.11 -14.00 4.10
N SER A 180 -2.38 -14.11 3.74
CA SER A 180 -3.30 -15.15 4.25
C SER A 180 -2.84 -16.59 3.95
N ARG A 181 -2.03 -16.81 2.91
CA ARG A 181 -1.46 -18.13 2.54
C ARG A 181 -0.34 -18.57 3.48
N PHE A 182 0.16 -17.67 4.32
CA PHE A 182 1.24 -17.88 5.29
C PHE A 182 0.72 -17.82 6.73
N SER A 183 -0.55 -18.11 6.96
CA SER A 183 -1.21 -18.04 8.28
C SER A 183 -0.59 -18.96 9.36
N SER A 184 0.18 -19.98 8.94
CA SER A 184 0.95 -20.84 9.84
C SER A 184 2.30 -20.26 10.26
N TRP A 185 2.74 -19.16 9.64
CA TRP A 185 3.99 -18.47 9.97
C TRP A 185 3.73 -17.31 10.93
N SER A 186 4.74 -16.94 11.70
CA SER A 186 4.68 -15.68 12.44
C SER A 186 4.63 -14.50 11.48
N VAL A 187 4.03 -13.40 11.92
CA VAL A 187 4.03 -12.16 11.15
C VAL A 187 5.45 -11.66 10.88
N LEU A 188 6.34 -11.80 11.88
CA LEU A 188 7.73 -11.40 11.73
C LEU A 188 8.43 -12.22 10.63
N ARG A 189 8.24 -13.55 10.62
CA ARG A 189 8.81 -14.43 9.59
C ARG A 189 8.31 -14.06 8.19
N TYR A 190 7.01 -13.89 8.01
CA TYR A 190 6.43 -13.49 6.73
C TYR A 190 6.97 -12.13 6.26
N SER A 191 6.94 -11.11 7.14
CA SER A 191 7.43 -9.77 6.82
C SER A 191 8.92 -9.78 6.46
N THR A 192 9.74 -10.48 7.24
CA THR A 192 11.19 -10.55 7.01
C THR A 192 11.54 -11.22 5.70
N LEU A 193 11.01 -12.42 5.47
CA LEU A 193 11.39 -13.22 4.32
C LEU A 193 10.82 -12.67 3.01
N SER A 194 9.61 -12.09 3.03
CA SER A 194 9.06 -11.41 1.87
C SER A 194 9.81 -10.11 1.56
N CYS A 195 10.17 -9.33 2.59
CA CYS A 195 10.99 -8.14 2.44
C CYS A 195 12.37 -8.48 1.87
N LEU A 196 13.04 -9.50 2.40
CA LEU A 196 14.33 -9.96 1.92
C LEU A 196 14.30 -10.33 0.43
N LEU A 197 13.38 -11.20 0.03
CA LEU A 197 13.30 -11.66 -1.36
C LEU A 197 12.90 -10.54 -2.33
N GLY A 198 11.96 -9.69 -1.94
CA GLY A 198 11.56 -8.53 -2.74
C GLY A 198 12.69 -7.49 -2.84
N THR A 199 13.38 -7.20 -1.75
CA THR A 199 14.52 -6.26 -1.77
C THR A 199 15.66 -6.77 -2.63
N ILE A 200 15.98 -8.08 -2.58
CA ILE A 200 16.97 -8.68 -3.48
C ILE A 200 16.57 -8.47 -4.94
N THR A 201 15.30 -8.69 -5.29
CA THR A 201 14.81 -8.46 -6.65
C THR A 201 14.97 -6.98 -7.05
N ALA A 202 14.63 -6.04 -6.17
CA ALA A 202 14.81 -4.62 -6.42
C ALA A 202 16.30 -4.26 -6.63
N VAL A 203 17.19 -4.77 -5.79
CA VAL A 203 18.65 -4.56 -5.90
C VAL A 203 19.18 -5.10 -7.23
N VAL A 204 18.72 -6.26 -7.68
CA VAL A 204 19.12 -6.83 -8.99
C VAL A 204 18.67 -5.94 -10.14
N ILE A 205 17.43 -5.44 -10.10
CA ILE A 205 16.89 -4.54 -11.15
C ILE A 205 17.64 -3.22 -11.17
N VAL A 206 17.77 -2.57 -10.00
CA VAL A 206 18.44 -1.26 -9.87
C VAL A 206 19.93 -1.38 -10.19
N GLY A 207 20.60 -2.44 -9.71
CA GLY A 207 21.98 -2.73 -10.04
C GLY A 207 22.20 -2.97 -11.54
N GLY A 208 21.29 -3.69 -12.19
CA GLY A 208 21.27 -3.85 -13.65
C GLY A 208 21.12 -2.53 -14.37
N ALA A 209 20.14 -1.69 -13.98
CA ALA A 209 19.93 -0.37 -14.56
C ALA A 209 21.18 0.53 -14.42
N THR A 210 21.87 0.45 -13.29
CA THR A 210 23.13 1.16 -13.05
C THR A 210 24.25 0.67 -13.96
N LEU A 211 24.40 -0.65 -14.10
CA LEU A 211 25.43 -1.26 -14.95
C LEU A 211 25.24 -0.89 -16.43
N PHE A 212 23.99 -0.74 -16.87
CA PHE A 212 23.66 -0.29 -18.23
C PHE A 212 23.66 1.25 -18.39
N GLY A 213 24.00 2.00 -17.33
CA GLY A 213 24.11 3.46 -17.39
C GLY A 213 22.79 4.22 -17.38
N TYR A 214 21.65 3.58 -17.06
CA TYR A 214 20.35 4.27 -16.97
C TYR A 214 20.21 5.13 -15.72
N ILE A 215 20.83 4.72 -14.61
CA ILE A 215 20.85 5.46 -13.34
C ILE A 215 22.26 5.49 -12.77
N SER A 216 22.59 6.58 -12.07
CA SER A 216 23.92 6.77 -11.48
C SER A 216 23.93 6.37 -10.01
N PHE A 217 25.03 5.80 -9.55
CA PHE A 217 25.25 5.51 -8.12
C PHE A 217 25.28 6.82 -7.32
N PRO A 218 24.53 6.96 -6.21
CA PRO A 218 24.56 8.16 -5.40
C PRO A 218 25.92 8.38 -4.75
N THR A 219 26.39 9.62 -4.74
CA THR A 219 27.64 9.99 -4.05
C THR A 219 27.43 9.97 -2.52
N GLU A 220 28.53 9.93 -1.77
CA GLU A 220 28.48 9.98 -0.31
C GLU A 220 27.79 11.26 0.18
N GLU A 221 28.02 12.39 -0.47
CA GLU A 221 27.38 13.68 -0.15
C GLU A 221 25.84 13.59 -0.30
N VAL A 222 25.36 12.94 -1.35
CA VAL A 222 23.92 12.70 -1.58
C VAL A 222 23.33 11.82 -0.48
N ILE A 223 24.02 10.74 -0.10
CA ILE A 223 23.56 9.84 0.98
C ILE A 223 23.49 10.58 2.31
N ILE A 224 24.50 11.41 2.63
CA ILE A 224 24.52 12.20 3.85
C ILE A 224 23.39 13.24 3.86
N ALA A 225 23.20 13.96 2.76
CA ALA A 225 22.14 14.96 2.63
C ALA A 225 20.74 14.37 2.74
N THR A 226 20.51 13.14 2.25
CA THR A 226 19.22 12.46 2.31
C THR A 226 19.03 11.60 3.57
N SER A 227 20.07 11.48 4.42
CA SER A 227 20.04 10.62 5.60
C SER A 227 18.87 10.90 6.58
N PRO A 228 18.40 12.13 6.86
CA PRO A 228 17.24 12.35 7.73
C PRO A 228 15.95 11.77 7.12
N HIS A 229 15.77 11.91 5.79
CA HIS A 229 14.62 11.37 5.07
C HIS A 229 14.67 9.83 5.06
N LEU A 230 15.84 9.25 4.79
CA LEU A 230 16.06 7.80 4.84
C LEU A 230 15.79 7.24 6.24
N LEU A 231 16.28 7.90 7.29
CA LEU A 231 16.05 7.47 8.67
C LEU A 231 14.55 7.45 9.02
N PHE A 232 13.82 8.51 8.67
CA PHE A 232 12.38 8.54 8.83
C PHE A 232 11.72 7.38 8.10
N MET A 233 12.09 7.16 6.83
CA MET A 233 11.51 6.14 5.96
C MET A 233 11.82 4.71 6.39
N ILE A 234 12.97 4.48 7.02
CA ILE A 234 13.35 3.19 7.59
C ILE A 234 12.53 2.91 8.84
N ILE A 235 12.45 3.87 9.77
CA ILE A 235 11.82 3.66 11.07
C ILE A 235 10.30 3.61 10.94
N PHE A 236 9.67 4.65 10.39
CA PHE A 236 8.22 4.78 10.39
C PHE A 236 7.55 3.96 9.29
N PRO A 237 7.69 4.26 7.99
CA PRO A 237 7.06 3.47 6.93
C PRO A 237 7.66 2.06 6.78
N GLY A 238 8.98 1.92 7.00
CA GLY A 238 9.71 0.67 6.75
C GLY A 238 9.55 -0.37 7.85
N LEU A 239 9.68 -0.02 9.11
CA LEU A 239 9.62 -0.98 10.23
C LEU A 239 8.29 -0.93 10.95
N ILE A 240 7.92 0.24 11.50
CA ILE A 240 6.73 0.38 12.34
C ILE A 240 5.47 0.11 11.52
N ALA A 241 5.33 0.75 10.36
CA ALA A 241 4.15 0.57 9.52
C ALA A 241 4.08 -0.83 8.92
N LEU A 242 5.18 -1.38 8.39
CA LEU A 242 5.19 -2.72 7.80
C LEU A 242 4.80 -3.80 8.81
N LEU A 243 5.42 -3.81 9.99
CA LEU A 243 5.10 -4.80 11.03
C LEU A 243 3.72 -4.56 11.60
N GLY A 244 3.36 -3.31 11.90
CA GLY A 244 2.04 -2.91 12.40
C GLY A 244 0.94 -3.31 11.41
N TRP A 245 1.14 -3.06 10.12
CA TRP A 245 0.22 -3.46 9.06
C TRP A 245 0.01 -4.97 9.01
N ASN A 246 1.09 -5.74 8.91
CA ASN A 246 0.99 -7.20 8.82
C ASN A 246 0.38 -7.84 10.07
N ILE A 247 0.66 -7.29 11.28
CA ILE A 247 -0.04 -7.69 12.51
C ILE A 247 -1.53 -7.32 12.43
N GLY A 248 -1.84 -6.09 12.04
CA GLY A 248 -3.21 -5.62 11.89
C GLY A 248 -4.00 -6.46 10.88
N VAL A 249 -3.43 -6.76 9.73
CA VAL A 249 -4.00 -7.64 8.69
C VAL A 249 -4.27 -9.04 9.25
N SER A 250 -3.37 -9.61 10.03
CA SER A 250 -3.56 -10.94 10.64
C SER A 250 -4.72 -10.97 11.64
N ILE A 251 -5.02 -9.84 12.29
CA ILE A 251 -6.12 -9.70 13.25
C ILE A 251 -7.44 -9.35 12.57
N LEU A 252 -7.43 -8.39 11.64
CA LEU A 252 -8.63 -7.80 11.04
C LEU A 252 -9.10 -8.52 9.77
N SER A 253 -8.27 -9.30 9.11
CA SER A 253 -8.32 -9.77 7.73
C SER A 253 -7.90 -8.70 6.70
N PRO A 254 -7.40 -9.09 5.51
CA PRO A 254 -6.91 -8.15 4.49
C PRO A 254 -7.92 -7.08 4.09
N ILE A 255 -9.16 -7.47 3.80
CA ILE A 255 -10.21 -6.55 3.34
C ILE A 255 -10.52 -5.47 4.40
N ASN A 256 -10.60 -5.85 5.68
CA ASN A 256 -10.87 -4.88 6.75
C ASN A 256 -9.67 -3.98 7.03
N ALA A 257 -8.46 -4.50 6.91
CA ALA A 257 -7.24 -3.72 7.07
C ALA A 257 -7.08 -2.67 5.97
N LEU A 258 -7.34 -3.04 4.69
CA LEU A 258 -7.25 -2.12 3.55
C LEU A 258 -8.13 -0.87 3.68
N LEU A 259 -9.16 -0.88 4.54
CA LEU A 259 -9.97 0.32 4.79
C LEU A 259 -9.21 1.43 5.49
N PHE A 260 -8.18 1.07 6.26
CA PHE A 260 -7.34 2.06 6.96
C PHE A 260 -6.42 2.80 5.99
N ILE A 261 -6.18 2.29 4.79
CA ILE A 261 -5.40 2.99 3.75
C ILE A 261 -6.02 4.35 3.40
N ASN A 262 -7.34 4.55 3.59
CA ASN A 262 -7.98 5.85 3.36
C ASN A 262 -7.46 6.97 4.27
N PHE A 263 -6.76 6.66 5.36
CA PHE A 263 -6.06 7.66 6.16
C PHE A 263 -4.77 8.15 5.50
N VAL A 264 -4.25 7.45 4.51
CA VAL A 264 -3.05 7.85 3.74
C VAL A 264 -3.26 9.22 3.08
N PRO A 265 -4.23 9.41 2.17
CA PRO A 265 -4.41 10.71 1.51
C PRO A 265 -4.79 11.81 2.48
N VAL A 266 -5.55 11.51 3.54
CA VAL A 266 -5.87 12.51 4.58
C VAL A 266 -4.60 13.02 5.23
N THR A 267 -3.70 12.12 5.63
CA THR A 267 -2.43 12.49 6.25
C THR A 267 -1.53 13.24 5.26
N THR A 268 -1.43 12.75 4.03
CA THR A 268 -0.64 13.41 2.97
C THR A 268 -1.13 14.82 2.71
N LEU A 269 -2.45 15.00 2.51
CA LEU A 269 -3.06 16.32 2.28
C LEU A 269 -2.79 17.28 3.44
N LEU A 270 -2.93 16.84 4.68
CA LEU A 270 -2.67 17.69 5.85
C LEU A 270 -1.20 18.14 5.90
N ILE A 271 -0.26 17.24 5.62
CA ILE A 271 1.17 17.58 5.60
C ILE A 271 1.48 18.49 4.41
N SER A 272 0.94 18.21 3.22
CA SER A 272 1.16 19.01 2.01
C SER A 272 0.63 20.44 2.19
N ILE A 273 -0.55 20.62 2.79
CA ILE A 273 -1.09 21.95 3.13
C ILE A 273 -0.14 22.68 4.09
N TYR A 274 0.35 21.99 5.12
CA TYR A 274 1.30 22.59 6.07
C TYR A 274 2.64 22.99 5.40
N GLN A 275 3.04 22.25 4.37
CA GLN A 275 4.24 22.55 3.56
C GLN A 275 4.02 23.63 2.49
N GLY A 276 2.79 24.15 2.35
CA GLY A 276 2.45 25.24 1.41
C GLY A 276 2.05 24.75 0.01
N TYR A 277 1.71 23.47 -0.12
CA TYR A 277 1.16 22.97 -1.39
C TYR A 277 -0.29 23.44 -1.58
N ASP A 278 -0.59 23.99 -2.76
CA ASP A 278 -1.93 24.44 -3.14
C ASP A 278 -2.81 23.25 -3.53
N VAL A 279 -3.50 22.69 -2.54
CA VAL A 279 -4.48 21.61 -2.75
C VAL A 279 -5.66 22.13 -3.53
N THR A 280 -5.93 21.54 -4.69
CA THR A 280 -7.02 21.95 -5.54
C THR A 280 -8.37 21.44 -5.03
N MET A 281 -9.47 22.10 -5.47
CA MET A 281 -10.83 21.62 -5.19
C MET A 281 -11.06 20.20 -5.73
N TYR A 282 -10.41 19.84 -6.83
CA TYR A 282 -10.50 18.51 -7.42
C TYR A 282 -9.86 17.43 -6.55
N ASP A 283 -8.74 17.73 -5.87
CA ASP A 283 -8.08 16.83 -4.91
C ASP A 283 -9.03 16.52 -3.74
N ILE A 284 -9.69 17.56 -3.22
CA ILE A 284 -10.65 17.44 -2.12
C ILE A 284 -11.89 16.64 -2.56
N LEU A 285 -12.52 17.03 -3.67
CA LEU A 285 -13.75 16.37 -4.16
C LEU A 285 -13.49 14.91 -4.53
N GLY A 286 -12.40 14.63 -5.23
CA GLY A 286 -12.04 13.26 -5.60
C GLY A 286 -11.78 12.39 -4.37
N THR A 287 -11.05 12.89 -3.38
CA THR A 287 -10.82 12.19 -2.12
C THR A 287 -12.13 11.91 -1.37
N ILE A 288 -13.01 12.89 -1.27
CA ILE A 288 -14.33 12.75 -0.64
C ILE A 288 -15.15 11.67 -1.35
N LEU A 289 -15.22 11.68 -2.68
CA LEU A 289 -15.94 10.67 -3.46
C LEU A 289 -15.42 9.25 -3.19
N ILE A 290 -14.10 9.05 -3.16
CA ILE A 290 -13.50 7.75 -2.86
C ILE A 290 -13.86 7.30 -1.45
N VAL A 291 -13.67 8.17 -0.46
CA VAL A 291 -13.95 7.84 0.96
C VAL A 291 -15.44 7.53 1.18
N ILE A 292 -16.34 8.33 0.61
CA ILE A 292 -17.79 8.10 0.72
C ILE A 292 -18.17 6.75 0.07
N ALA A 293 -17.68 6.47 -1.14
CA ALA A 293 -17.97 5.21 -1.83
C ALA A 293 -17.50 4.00 -1.01
N LEU A 294 -16.33 4.10 -0.40
CA LEU A 294 -15.78 3.05 0.47
C LEU A 294 -16.60 2.85 1.74
N LEU A 295 -16.93 3.93 2.44
CA LEU A 295 -17.75 3.87 3.66
C LEU A 295 -19.14 3.29 3.37
N ALA A 296 -19.79 3.75 2.29
CA ALA A 296 -21.09 3.26 1.88
C ALA A 296 -21.08 1.77 1.58
N ASN A 297 -20.09 1.30 0.81
CA ASN A 297 -19.92 -0.13 0.51
C ASN A 297 -19.73 -0.96 1.78
N ASN A 298 -18.90 -0.48 2.71
CA ASN A 298 -18.63 -1.20 3.96
C ASN A 298 -19.86 -1.30 4.86
N ILE A 299 -20.61 -0.21 5.00
CA ILE A 299 -21.82 -0.20 5.81
C ILE A 299 -22.81 -1.21 5.23
N LEU A 300 -23.06 -1.17 3.92
CA LEU A 300 -24.00 -2.09 3.28
C LEU A 300 -23.62 -3.56 3.45
N VAL A 301 -22.35 -3.90 3.17
CA VAL A 301 -21.86 -5.29 3.31
C VAL A 301 -21.97 -5.79 4.74
N ARG A 302 -21.78 -4.91 5.74
CA ARG A 302 -21.95 -5.28 7.17
C ARG A 302 -23.41 -5.49 7.53
N LEU A 303 -24.31 -4.62 7.07
CA LEU A 303 -25.76 -4.74 7.31
C LEU A 303 -26.29 -6.07 6.75
N GLN A 304 -25.96 -6.40 5.52
CA GLN A 304 -26.39 -7.65 4.89
C GLN A 304 -25.86 -8.90 5.59
N LYS A 305 -24.59 -8.87 6.05
CA LYS A 305 -24.06 -9.98 6.86
C LYS A 305 -24.78 -10.13 8.18
N LYS A 306 -25.28 -9.05 8.76
CA LYS A 306 -26.05 -9.08 10.00
C LYS A 306 -27.43 -9.69 9.74
N GLU A 307 -28.15 -9.22 8.74
CA GLU A 307 -29.47 -9.73 8.34
C GLU A 307 -29.41 -11.23 7.99
N TYR A 308 -28.40 -11.65 7.25
CA TYR A 308 -28.21 -13.07 6.90
C TYR A 308 -28.00 -13.94 8.15
N LYS A 309 -27.22 -13.49 9.13
CA LYS A 309 -27.02 -14.21 10.40
C LYS A 309 -28.30 -14.29 11.22
N GLU A 310 -29.05 -13.21 11.31
CA GLU A 310 -30.33 -13.17 12.04
C GLU A 310 -31.35 -14.12 11.39
N HIS A 311 -31.42 -14.13 10.07
CA HIS A 311 -32.33 -15.04 9.32
C HIS A 311 -31.96 -16.51 9.55
N ILE A 312 -30.67 -16.87 9.54
CA ILE A 312 -30.22 -18.24 9.87
C ILE A 312 -30.58 -18.62 11.31
N GLN A 313 -30.40 -17.72 12.28
CA GLN A 313 -30.74 -18.00 13.68
C GLN A 313 -32.24 -18.17 13.88
N THR A 314 -33.06 -17.40 13.20
CA THR A 314 -34.53 -17.52 13.24
C THR A 314 -34.96 -18.86 12.65
N ASN A 315 -34.46 -19.22 11.46
CA ASN A 315 -34.78 -20.51 10.84
C ASN A 315 -34.31 -21.75 11.67
N LEU A 316 -33.21 -21.62 12.40
CA LEU A 316 -32.74 -22.68 13.29
C LEU A 316 -33.63 -22.79 14.53
N ARG A 317 -34.14 -21.72 15.09
CA ARG A 317 -35.07 -21.72 16.20
C ARG A 317 -36.43 -22.34 15.82
N GLU A 318 -36.93 -22.01 14.63
CA GLU A 318 -38.21 -22.59 14.11
C GLU A 318 -38.10 -24.08 13.79
N ARG A 319 -36.93 -24.62 13.52
CA ARG A 319 -36.72 -26.07 13.31
C ARG A 319 -36.53 -26.88 14.60
N VAL A 320 -36.30 -26.22 15.71
CA VAL A 320 -36.08 -26.86 17.03
C VAL A 320 -37.32 -26.72 17.92
N SER A 321 -38.27 -25.85 17.56
CA SER A 321 -39.61 -25.77 18.18
C SER A 321 -40.61 -26.70 17.50
#